data_b84fd33acc2afa1adfee6edd53aa0330
#
_entry.id   b84fd33acc2afa1adfee6edd53aa0330
#
_cell.length_a   1.000
_cell.length_b   1.000
_cell.length_c   1.000
_cell.angle_alpha   90.00
_cell.angle_beta   90.00
_cell.angle_gamma   90.00
#
_symmetry.space_group_name_H-M   'P 1'
#
loop_
_entity.id
_entity.type
_entity.pdbx_description
1 polymer ?
#
loop_
_entity_poly.entity_id
_entity_poly.type
_entity_poly.pdbx_seq_one_letter_code
_entity_poly.pdbx_strand_id
1 'polypeptide(L)'
;MQQSNNDATNLSESLFTLSEVGYTFTPFALPEGSYRLWFRTDNSSPETRKGVGISIDQKLSNAVGLFGRYGTQDLEDDGRDHYWSTGIGFQNGFIFNPQDTWGIGYSQMKMESGDREKLVEGYYNLLLTERLRLTFHLSHALETPASGERFGYLLPGVRLQAAF
;
A
#
# COMPACT_ATOMS: atom_id res chain seq x y z
N MET A 1 -17.12 -20.73 44.44
CA MET A 1 -17.02 -19.34 44.08
C MET A 1 -15.69 -19.16 43.31
N GLN A 2 -15.72 -19.15 42.00
CA GLN A 2 -14.56 -18.83 41.17
C GLN A 2 -14.55 -17.31 40.96
N GLN A 3 -13.53 -16.66 41.51
CA GLN A 3 -13.26 -15.26 41.14
C GLN A 3 -12.76 -15.22 39.71
N SER A 4 -13.54 -14.58 38.83
CA SER A 4 -13.13 -14.14 37.52
C SER A 4 -12.19 -12.94 37.73
N ASN A 5 -10.89 -13.15 37.62
CA ASN A 5 -9.93 -12.06 37.44
C ASN A 5 -10.12 -11.53 36.05
N ASN A 6 -10.82 -10.41 35.94
CA ASN A 6 -10.80 -9.54 34.78
C ASN A 6 -9.47 -8.76 34.81
N ASP A 7 -8.40 -9.32 34.27
CA ASP A 7 -7.17 -8.60 33.96
C ASP A 7 -7.35 -7.79 32.65
N ALA A 8 -8.09 -6.69 32.78
CA ALA A 8 -8.25 -5.68 31.72
C ALA A 8 -7.10 -4.65 31.71
N THR A 9 -5.90 -5.00 32.18
CA THR A 9 -4.83 -4.02 32.44
C THR A 9 -3.48 -4.32 31.81
N ASN A 10 -3.35 -5.27 30.90
CA ASN A 10 -2.11 -5.46 30.15
C ASN A 10 -2.19 -4.85 28.74
N LEU A 11 -2.32 -3.55 28.66
CA LEU A 11 -2.13 -2.78 27.41
C LEU A 11 -0.72 -2.93 26.84
N SER A 12 0.24 -3.46 27.63
CA SER A 12 1.62 -3.67 27.20
C SER A 12 1.82 -4.95 26.37
N GLU A 13 0.89 -5.90 26.41
CA GLU A 13 1.02 -7.20 25.74
C GLU A 13 0.51 -7.20 24.29
N SER A 14 -0.14 -6.13 23.84
CA SER A 14 -0.72 -6.04 22.48
C SER A 14 -0.60 -4.63 21.92
N LEU A 15 0.60 -4.05 21.99
CA LEU A 15 0.80 -2.68 21.51
C LEU A 15 1.30 -2.69 20.07
N PHE A 16 0.50 -2.10 19.18
CA PHE A 16 0.90 -1.71 17.85
C PHE A 16 1.23 -0.21 17.84
N THR A 17 2.42 0.15 17.39
CA THR A 17 2.85 1.53 17.23
C THR A 17 3.27 1.79 15.80
N LEU A 18 2.76 2.86 15.20
CA LEU A 18 3.16 3.35 13.89
C LEU A 18 3.52 4.84 14.03
N SER A 19 4.71 5.20 13.59
CA SER A 19 5.18 6.58 13.51
C SER A 19 5.54 6.91 12.07
N GLU A 20 5.08 8.06 11.58
CA GLU A 20 5.39 8.54 10.23
C GLU A 20 5.89 9.97 10.31
N VAL A 21 6.94 10.26 9.55
CA VAL A 21 7.44 11.61 9.29
C VAL A 21 7.37 11.86 7.81
N GLY A 22 6.67 12.92 7.41
CA GLY A 22 6.49 13.31 6.02
C GLY A 22 7.05 14.69 5.74
N TYR A 23 7.60 14.85 4.55
CA TYR A 23 8.07 16.12 4.02
C TYR A 23 7.59 16.32 2.60
N THR A 24 7.05 17.50 2.32
CA THR A 24 6.56 17.89 1.01
C THR A 24 7.43 19.02 0.47
N PHE A 25 8.00 18.86 -0.71
CA PHE A 25 8.84 19.88 -1.35
C PHE A 25 8.82 19.75 -2.88
N THR A 26 9.36 20.77 -3.54
CA THR A 26 9.47 20.86 -4.99
C THR A 26 10.91 20.58 -5.41
N PRO A 27 11.26 19.34 -5.82
CA PRO A 27 12.62 19.00 -6.19
C PRO A 27 12.96 19.52 -7.59
N PHE A 28 14.06 20.25 -7.72
CA PHE A 28 14.58 20.76 -9.00
C PHE A 28 13.52 21.59 -9.76
N ALA A 29 13.22 21.20 -11.00
CA ALA A 29 12.19 21.83 -11.85
C ALA A 29 10.87 21.01 -11.89
N LEU A 30 10.70 20.00 -11.02
CA LEU A 30 9.50 19.18 -10.96
C LEU A 30 8.44 19.84 -10.05
N PRO A 31 7.16 19.57 -10.26
CA PRO A 31 6.13 19.94 -9.31
C PRO A 31 6.32 19.30 -7.93
N GLU A 32 5.54 19.72 -6.96
CA GLU A 32 5.57 19.23 -5.60
C GLU A 32 5.48 17.71 -5.49
N GLY A 33 6.34 17.14 -4.64
CA GLY A 33 6.35 15.74 -4.24
C GLY A 33 6.21 15.57 -2.74
N SER A 34 5.72 14.41 -2.30
CA SER A 34 5.58 14.03 -0.89
C SER A 34 6.46 12.82 -0.60
N TYR A 35 7.26 12.91 0.44
CA TYR A 35 8.25 11.92 0.86
C TYR A 35 8.00 11.58 2.31
N ARG A 36 7.82 10.30 2.64
CA ARG A 36 7.44 9.86 3.98
C ARG A 36 8.34 8.71 4.40
N LEU A 37 8.75 8.75 5.65
CA LEU A 37 9.45 7.67 6.34
C LEU A 37 8.56 7.19 7.47
N TRP A 38 8.36 5.90 7.59
CA TRP A 38 7.56 5.31 8.64
C TRP A 38 8.32 4.22 9.39
N PHE A 39 7.97 4.07 10.66
CA PHE A 39 8.46 3.06 11.58
C PHE A 39 7.28 2.39 12.25
N ARG A 40 7.34 1.10 12.38
CA ARG A 40 6.31 0.33 13.05
C ARG A 40 6.93 -0.64 14.06
N THR A 41 6.22 -0.86 15.18
CA THR A 41 6.50 -1.91 16.15
C THR A 41 5.18 -2.59 16.49
N ASP A 42 5.17 -3.89 16.49
CA ASP A 42 3.99 -4.71 16.74
C ASP A 42 4.36 -5.81 17.72
N ASN A 43 3.81 -5.71 18.93
CA ASN A 43 3.98 -6.65 20.03
C ASN A 43 2.70 -7.48 20.26
N SER A 44 1.79 -7.54 19.28
CA SER A 44 0.53 -8.28 19.41
C SER A 44 0.69 -9.79 19.24
N SER A 45 1.82 -10.23 18.74
CA SER A 45 2.24 -11.64 18.66
C SER A 45 3.24 -11.94 19.77
N PRO A 46 3.50 -13.24 20.10
CA PRO A 46 4.57 -13.62 21.00
C PRO A 46 5.95 -13.07 20.59
N GLU A 47 6.13 -12.81 19.28
CA GLU A 47 7.34 -12.22 18.71
C GLU A 47 7.11 -10.75 18.36
N THR A 48 8.03 -9.89 18.79
CA THR A 48 8.00 -8.47 18.45
C THR A 48 8.42 -8.30 16.99
N ARG A 49 7.57 -7.65 16.20
CA ARG A 49 7.83 -7.31 14.80
C ARG A 49 8.18 -5.83 14.68
N LYS A 50 9.31 -5.53 14.05
CA LYS A 50 9.73 -4.15 13.78
C LYS A 50 9.83 -3.93 12.29
N GLY A 51 9.36 -2.78 11.82
CA GLY A 51 9.39 -2.46 10.40
C GLY A 51 9.76 -1.01 10.15
N VAL A 52 10.34 -0.78 8.99
CA VAL A 52 10.67 0.54 8.48
C VAL A 52 10.37 0.60 6.99
N GLY A 53 9.97 1.75 6.52
CA GLY A 53 9.77 1.93 5.09
C GLY A 53 9.73 3.39 4.67
N ILE A 54 9.81 3.55 3.36
CA ILE A 54 9.79 4.85 2.67
C ILE A 54 8.66 4.87 1.65
N SER A 55 8.03 6.02 1.54
CA SER A 55 7.00 6.32 0.54
C SER A 55 7.35 7.59 -0.20
N ILE A 56 7.27 7.53 -1.52
CA ILE A 56 7.54 8.66 -2.42
C ILE A 56 6.34 8.82 -3.34
N ASP A 57 5.77 10.02 -3.39
CA ASP A 57 4.75 10.44 -4.34
C ASP A 57 5.28 11.69 -5.06
N GLN A 58 5.60 11.59 -6.34
CA GLN A 58 6.19 12.68 -7.11
C GLN A 58 5.34 13.02 -8.32
N LYS A 59 4.89 14.26 -8.42
CA LYS A 59 4.32 14.79 -9.64
C LYS A 59 5.43 15.06 -10.65
N LEU A 60 5.29 14.55 -11.86
CA LEU A 60 6.18 14.87 -12.99
C LEU A 60 5.64 16.05 -13.80
N SER A 61 4.32 16.22 -13.80
CA SER A 61 3.61 17.33 -14.42
C SER A 61 2.25 17.52 -13.74
N ASN A 62 1.43 18.44 -14.21
CA ASN A 62 0.05 18.59 -13.74
C ASN A 62 -0.83 17.36 -14.08
N ALA A 63 -0.41 16.55 -15.04
CA ALA A 63 -1.18 15.39 -15.49
C ALA A 63 -0.56 14.04 -15.12
N VAL A 64 0.69 13.99 -14.70
CA VAL A 64 1.41 12.74 -14.47
C VAL A 64 2.05 12.72 -13.08
N GLY A 65 1.78 11.66 -12.34
CA GLY A 65 2.40 11.38 -11.05
C GLY A 65 2.98 9.97 -10.99
N LEU A 66 4.07 9.82 -10.27
CA LEU A 66 4.69 8.55 -9.93
C LEU A 66 4.57 8.30 -8.43
N PHE A 67 4.50 7.04 -8.07
CA PHE A 67 4.70 6.64 -6.67
C PHE A 67 5.72 5.49 -6.56
N GLY A 68 6.39 5.46 -5.44
CA GLY A 68 7.25 4.37 -5.03
C GLY A 68 7.10 4.11 -3.53
N ARG A 69 7.09 2.84 -3.14
CA ARG A 69 7.02 2.39 -1.75
C ARG A 69 8.04 1.29 -1.55
N TYR A 70 8.71 1.33 -0.44
CA TYR A 70 9.53 0.22 0.03
C TYR A 70 9.35 0.06 1.52
N GLY A 71 9.29 -1.15 1.98
CA GLY A 71 9.20 -1.47 3.39
C GLY A 71 9.85 -2.80 3.70
N THR A 72 10.36 -2.92 4.90
CA THR A 72 10.90 -4.15 5.43
C THR A 72 10.42 -4.33 6.86
N GLN A 73 10.24 -5.58 7.27
CA GLN A 73 9.84 -5.96 8.60
C GLN A 73 10.73 -7.11 9.07
N ASP A 74 11.38 -6.92 10.22
CA ASP A 74 12.12 -7.96 10.92
C ASP A 74 11.16 -8.78 11.78
N LEU A 75 11.35 -10.09 11.75
CA LEU A 75 10.81 -11.07 12.67
C LEU A 75 11.93 -11.41 13.65
N GLU A 76 11.64 -11.51 14.95
CA GLU A 76 12.68 -11.51 15.99
C GLU A 76 13.68 -12.67 15.88
N ASP A 77 13.27 -13.82 15.34
CA ASP A 77 14.11 -15.03 15.19
C ASP A 77 14.26 -15.54 13.75
N ASP A 78 13.48 -15.07 12.80
CA ASP A 78 13.29 -15.76 11.51
C ASP A 78 13.50 -14.89 10.25
N GLY A 79 14.22 -13.76 10.34
CA GLY A 79 14.66 -12.97 9.21
C GLY A 79 13.74 -11.81 8.80
N ARG A 80 13.51 -11.60 7.49
CA ARG A 80 13.02 -10.31 7.04
C ARG A 80 12.06 -10.39 5.86
N ASP A 81 10.87 -9.83 6.05
CA ASP A 81 9.95 -9.58 4.95
C ASP A 81 10.32 -8.31 4.19
N HIS A 82 10.14 -8.32 2.88
CA HIS A 82 10.34 -7.17 2.01
C HIS A 82 9.11 -6.90 1.16
N TYR A 83 8.71 -5.64 1.12
CA TYR A 83 7.66 -5.14 0.26
C TYR A 83 8.18 -3.97 -0.57
N TRP A 84 7.82 -3.93 -1.85
CA TRP A 84 7.98 -2.74 -2.67
C TRP A 84 6.84 -2.60 -3.66
N SER A 85 6.53 -1.37 -4.01
CA SER A 85 5.56 -1.07 -5.05
C SER A 85 5.95 0.21 -5.79
N THR A 86 5.53 0.28 -7.03
CA THR A 86 5.68 1.48 -7.86
C THR A 86 4.55 1.57 -8.85
N GLY A 87 4.27 2.77 -9.33
CA GLY A 87 3.25 2.97 -10.35
C GLY A 87 3.22 4.38 -10.87
N ILE A 88 2.43 4.55 -11.91
CA ILE A 88 2.22 5.81 -12.59
C ILE A 88 0.72 6.09 -12.67
N GLY A 89 0.34 7.34 -12.38
CA GLY A 89 -1.03 7.84 -12.50
C GLY A 89 -1.11 9.02 -13.42
N PHE A 90 -2.24 9.14 -14.10
CA PHE A 90 -2.54 10.17 -15.07
C PHE A 90 -3.82 10.90 -14.69
N GLN A 91 -3.82 12.23 -14.79
CA GLN A 91 -4.97 13.12 -14.56
C GLN A 91 -5.44 13.74 -15.88
N ASN A 92 -5.59 12.94 -16.88
CA ASN A 92 -6.08 13.31 -18.19
C ASN A 92 -6.87 12.13 -18.77
N GLY A 93 -8.14 12.06 -18.40
CA GLY A 93 -9.01 11.02 -18.93
C GLY A 93 -9.05 11.01 -20.45
N PHE A 94 -9.06 9.83 -21.05
CA PHE A 94 -9.05 9.68 -22.51
C PHE A 94 -10.31 9.00 -23.04
N ILE A 95 -11.16 8.46 -22.15
CA ILE A 95 -12.37 7.73 -22.59
C ILE A 95 -13.60 8.62 -22.54
N PHE A 96 -13.90 9.24 -21.37
CA PHE A 96 -15.17 9.92 -21.15
C PHE A 96 -15.01 11.40 -20.78
N ASN A 97 -14.10 11.74 -19.87
CA ASN A 97 -13.94 13.08 -19.33
C ASN A 97 -12.46 13.41 -19.15
N PRO A 98 -12.00 14.61 -19.59
CA PRO A 98 -10.62 15.06 -19.33
C PRO A 98 -10.23 15.11 -17.84
N GLN A 99 -11.20 15.15 -16.92
CA GLN A 99 -10.96 15.13 -15.47
C GLN A 99 -10.92 13.72 -14.87
N ASP A 100 -11.10 12.68 -15.68
CA ASP A 100 -10.93 11.32 -15.25
C ASP A 100 -9.46 11.05 -14.91
N THR A 101 -9.23 10.07 -14.07
CA THR A 101 -7.89 9.64 -13.69
C THR A 101 -7.72 8.15 -13.94
N TRP A 102 -6.53 7.75 -14.34
CA TRP A 102 -6.20 6.34 -14.54
C TRP A 102 -4.75 6.08 -14.17
N GLY A 103 -4.40 4.84 -14.02
CA GLY A 103 -3.04 4.48 -13.67
C GLY A 103 -2.80 2.99 -13.67
N ILE A 104 -1.54 2.65 -13.53
CA ILE A 104 -1.06 1.29 -13.39
C ILE A 104 0.00 1.23 -12.30
N GLY A 105 -0.04 0.17 -11.53
CA GLY A 105 0.90 -0.09 -10.47
C GLY A 105 1.35 -1.54 -10.44
N TYR A 106 2.51 -1.75 -9.86
CA TYR A 106 3.07 -3.05 -9.57
C TYR A 106 3.50 -3.09 -8.10
N SER A 107 3.27 -4.23 -7.46
CA SER A 107 3.81 -4.50 -6.13
C SER A 107 4.37 -5.91 -6.03
N GLN A 108 5.31 -6.08 -5.13
CA GLN A 108 5.87 -7.38 -4.78
C GLN A 108 6.13 -7.44 -3.29
N MET A 109 5.70 -8.54 -2.69
CA MET A 109 6.05 -8.94 -1.34
C MET A 109 6.89 -10.22 -1.39
N LYS A 110 7.97 -10.24 -0.66
CA LYS A 110 8.78 -11.42 -0.44
C LYS A 110 8.80 -11.67 1.06
N MET A 111 8.24 -12.80 1.47
CA MET A 111 8.25 -13.26 2.84
C MET A 111 9.51 -14.06 3.11
N GLU A 112 9.95 -14.07 4.35
CA GLU A 112 11.07 -14.88 4.76
C GLU A 112 10.84 -16.36 4.54
N SER A 113 9.62 -16.85 4.76
CA SER A 113 9.22 -18.23 4.44
C SER A 113 9.62 -18.68 3.03
N GLY A 114 10.01 -17.73 2.15
CA GLY A 114 10.30 -17.97 0.75
C GLY A 114 9.11 -17.71 -0.16
N ASP A 115 7.94 -17.47 0.42
CA ASP A 115 6.74 -17.10 -0.32
C ASP A 115 6.91 -15.74 -1.00
N ARG A 116 6.35 -15.62 -2.20
CA ARG A 116 6.39 -14.39 -2.98
C ARG A 116 5.05 -14.10 -3.61
N GLU A 117 4.59 -12.88 -3.38
CA GLU A 117 3.39 -12.34 -4.01
C GLU A 117 3.76 -11.20 -4.93
N LYS A 118 3.14 -11.15 -6.11
CA LYS A 118 3.26 -10.07 -7.09
C LYS A 118 1.86 -9.65 -7.51
N LEU A 119 1.67 -8.34 -7.65
CA LEU A 119 0.41 -7.76 -8.10
C LEU A 119 0.68 -6.71 -9.16
N VAL A 120 -0.01 -6.81 -10.28
CA VAL A 120 -0.16 -5.72 -11.25
C VAL A 120 -1.59 -5.24 -11.18
N GLU A 121 -1.83 -3.96 -11.01
CA GLU A 121 -3.16 -3.37 -10.99
C GLU A 121 -3.24 -2.19 -11.94
N GLY A 122 -4.26 -2.17 -12.77
CA GLY A 122 -4.67 -1.01 -13.55
C GLY A 122 -6.04 -0.52 -13.09
N TYR A 123 -6.25 0.80 -13.09
CA TYR A 123 -7.55 1.39 -12.75
C TYR A 123 -7.93 2.53 -13.69
N TYR A 124 -9.23 2.75 -13.83
CA TYR A 124 -9.81 3.93 -14.46
C TYR A 124 -10.91 4.50 -13.55
N ASN A 125 -10.76 5.76 -13.19
CA ASN A 125 -11.64 6.48 -12.27
C ASN A 125 -12.40 7.55 -13.03
N LEU A 126 -13.70 7.32 -13.21
CA LEU A 126 -14.65 8.20 -13.87
C LEU A 126 -15.15 9.28 -12.90
N LEU A 127 -15.08 10.52 -13.29
CA LEU A 127 -15.76 11.61 -12.62
C LEU A 127 -17.18 11.74 -13.15
N LEU A 128 -18.15 11.17 -12.45
CA LEU A 128 -19.57 11.24 -12.83
C LEU A 128 -20.17 12.61 -12.50
N THR A 129 -19.86 13.13 -11.32
CA THR A 129 -20.21 14.49 -10.87
C THR A 129 -19.09 15.01 -9.96
N GLU A 130 -19.13 16.28 -9.56
CA GLU A 130 -18.17 16.84 -8.59
C GLU A 130 -18.09 16.05 -7.28
N ARG A 131 -19.14 15.31 -6.93
CA ARG A 131 -19.26 14.55 -5.69
C ARG A 131 -19.32 13.04 -5.87
N LEU A 132 -19.34 12.55 -7.11
CA LEU A 132 -19.51 11.12 -7.38
C LEU A 132 -18.45 10.62 -8.35
N ARG A 133 -17.72 9.59 -7.94
CA ARG A 133 -16.71 8.92 -8.74
C ARG A 133 -16.96 7.43 -8.82
N LEU A 134 -16.73 6.86 -9.99
CA LEU A 134 -16.83 5.42 -10.24
C LEU A 134 -15.47 4.92 -10.73
N THR A 135 -14.89 3.97 -10.03
CA THR A 135 -13.60 3.37 -10.41
C THR A 135 -13.80 1.93 -10.84
N PHE A 136 -13.27 1.59 -11.99
CA PHE A 136 -13.04 0.22 -12.42
C PHE A 136 -11.57 -0.11 -12.22
N HIS A 137 -11.29 -1.27 -11.68
CA HIS A 137 -9.91 -1.76 -11.56
C HIS A 137 -9.83 -3.24 -11.91
N LEU A 138 -8.69 -3.63 -12.42
CA LEU A 138 -8.35 -5.01 -12.73
C LEU A 138 -6.96 -5.29 -12.18
N SER A 139 -6.87 -6.28 -11.32
CA SER A 139 -5.62 -6.74 -10.75
C SER A 139 -5.30 -8.14 -11.23
N HIS A 140 -4.02 -8.40 -11.52
CA HIS A 140 -3.46 -9.73 -11.75
C HIS A 140 -2.50 -10.06 -10.62
N ALA A 141 -2.89 -11.02 -9.79
CA ALA A 141 -2.08 -11.51 -8.68
C ALA A 141 -1.37 -12.80 -9.09
N LEU A 142 -0.12 -12.93 -8.67
CA LEU A 142 0.74 -14.10 -8.82
C LEU A 142 1.32 -14.46 -7.47
N GLU A 143 0.95 -15.61 -6.96
CA GLU A 143 1.49 -16.19 -5.74
C GLU A 143 2.48 -17.29 -6.10
N THR A 144 3.60 -17.31 -5.44
CA THR A 144 4.63 -18.33 -5.57
C THR A 144 5.03 -18.78 -4.16
N PRO A 145 4.39 -19.83 -3.63
CA PRO A 145 4.78 -20.43 -2.36
C PRO A 145 6.24 -20.92 -2.39
N ALA A 146 6.84 -21.11 -1.23
CA ALA A 146 8.19 -21.67 -1.09
C ALA A 146 8.32 -23.07 -1.74
N SER A 147 7.22 -23.81 -1.87
CA SER A 147 7.14 -25.09 -2.61
C SER A 147 7.40 -24.96 -4.10
N GLY A 148 7.38 -23.74 -4.67
CA GLY A 148 7.69 -23.44 -6.07
C GLY A 148 6.50 -23.52 -7.02
N GLU A 149 5.34 -23.97 -6.61
CA GLU A 149 4.13 -23.97 -7.41
C GLU A 149 3.60 -22.53 -7.56
N ARG A 150 3.12 -22.15 -8.76
CA ARG A 150 2.66 -20.79 -9.05
C ARG A 150 1.17 -20.77 -9.28
N PHE A 151 0.51 -19.83 -8.61
CA PHE A 151 -0.91 -19.57 -8.79
C PHE A 151 -1.10 -18.14 -9.29
N GLY A 152 -1.92 -18.00 -10.35
CA GLY A 152 -2.25 -16.69 -10.92
C GLY A 152 -3.75 -16.53 -11.05
N TYR A 153 -4.29 -15.36 -10.67
CA TYR A 153 -5.71 -15.07 -10.77
C TYR A 153 -5.96 -13.59 -11.08
N LEU A 154 -7.10 -13.33 -11.73
CA LEU A 154 -7.57 -11.99 -12.05
C LEU A 154 -8.64 -11.56 -11.04
N LEU A 155 -8.53 -10.34 -10.57
CA LEU A 155 -9.43 -9.71 -9.61
C LEU A 155 -10.02 -8.43 -10.23
N PRO A 156 -11.18 -8.51 -10.89
CA PRO A 156 -11.91 -7.32 -11.29
C PRO A 156 -12.57 -6.67 -10.07
N GLY A 157 -12.61 -5.34 -10.05
CA GLY A 157 -13.29 -4.62 -8.99
C GLY A 157 -13.94 -3.33 -9.47
N VAL A 158 -14.98 -2.92 -8.75
CA VAL A 158 -15.71 -1.68 -8.96
C VAL A 158 -15.84 -0.97 -7.62
N ARG A 159 -15.56 0.34 -7.61
CA ARG A 159 -15.70 1.19 -6.43
C ARG A 159 -16.53 2.41 -6.76
N LEU A 160 -17.58 2.67 -5.98
CA LEU A 160 -18.33 3.92 -6.00
C LEU A 160 -17.91 4.78 -4.79
N GLN A 161 -17.58 6.02 -5.03
CA GLN A 161 -17.21 6.99 -4.00
C GLN A 161 -18.11 8.21 -4.11
N ALA A 162 -18.79 8.56 -3.00
CA ALA A 162 -19.59 9.77 -2.86
C ALA A 162 -18.99 10.68 -1.76
N ALA A 163 -18.95 11.99 -2.02
CA ALA A 163 -18.56 13.04 -1.07
C ALA A 163 -19.80 13.88 -0.73
N PHE A 164 -20.04 14.13 0.56
CA PHE A 164 -21.19 14.88 1.07
C PHE A 164 -20.77 16.24 1.60
#